data_005084cb4e628900959ddd56b7ee1646
#
_entry.id   005084cb4e628900959ddd56b7ee1646
#
_cell.length_a   1.000
_cell.length_b   1.000
_cell.length_c   1.000
_cell.angle_alpha   90.00
_cell.angle_beta   90.00
_cell.angle_gamma   90.00
#
_symmetry.space_group_name_H-M   'P 1'
#
loop_
_entity.id
_entity.type
_entity.pdbx_description
1 polymer ?
#
loop_
_entity_poly.entity_id
_entity_poly.type
_entity_poly.pdbx_seq_one_letter_code
_entity_poly.pdbx_strand_id
1 'polypeptide(L)'
;KSIVKPITVRELLQILGTDALRNNLHPDTWVNALMCYYIKSNDKLIRTTEDLLEEWEEGEYPNWIITDMRFPNEMQTIKANGGITIRVVRPCLKCGGTNYHKLSCYEQNEKQHPSETALDDAKFDYEIINDGTLEDLIEKVEGMILHINLNK
;
A
#
# COMPACT_ATOMS: atom_id res chain seq x y z
N LYS A 1 29.53 -0.19 31.04
CA LYS A 1 28.19 0.41 30.78
C LYS A 1 27.93 0.30 29.29
N SER A 2 27.04 -0.61 28.87
CA SER A 2 26.58 -0.66 27.49
C SER A 2 25.77 0.60 27.21
N ILE A 3 26.26 1.46 26.33
CA ILE A 3 25.50 2.62 25.85
C ILE A 3 24.41 2.05 24.95
N VAL A 4 23.19 2.03 25.46
CA VAL A 4 22.03 1.68 24.64
C VAL A 4 21.85 2.80 23.62
N LYS A 5 22.09 2.48 22.33
CA LYS A 5 21.86 3.44 21.25
C LYS A 5 20.35 3.75 21.22
N PRO A 6 19.93 5.03 21.27
CA PRO A 6 18.52 5.36 21.14
C PRO A 6 18.03 4.95 19.76
N ILE A 7 16.87 4.29 19.70
CA ILE A 7 16.22 3.95 18.44
C ILE A 7 15.33 5.11 17.98
N THR A 8 15.20 5.29 16.68
CA THR A 8 14.29 6.27 16.10
C THR A 8 12.85 5.73 16.08
N VAL A 9 11.87 6.62 15.98
CA VAL A 9 10.45 6.20 15.82
C VAL A 9 10.28 5.31 14.60
N ARG A 10 10.99 5.60 13.49
CA ARG A 10 10.97 4.78 12.28
C ARG A 10 11.48 3.35 12.54
N GLU A 11 12.64 3.23 13.20
CA GLU A 11 13.21 1.92 13.58
C GLU A 11 12.25 1.15 14.51
N LEU A 12 11.63 1.83 15.48
CA LEU A 12 10.64 1.21 16.35
C LEU A 12 9.44 0.66 15.57
N LEU A 13 8.88 1.43 14.65
CA LEU A 13 7.76 1.01 13.81
C LEU A 13 8.13 -0.16 12.89
N GLN A 14 9.35 -0.18 12.35
CA GLN A 14 9.85 -1.30 11.54
C GLN A 14 10.01 -2.57 12.38
N ILE A 15 10.57 -2.47 13.58
CA ILE A 15 10.73 -3.59 14.51
C ILE A 15 9.36 -4.15 14.91
N LEU A 16 8.41 -3.30 15.30
CA LEU A 16 7.09 -3.75 15.70
C LEU A 16 6.29 -4.30 14.51
N GLY A 17 6.23 -3.56 13.42
CA GLY A 17 5.39 -3.90 12.27
C GLY A 17 5.90 -5.10 11.49
N THR A 18 7.19 -5.16 11.23
CA THR A 18 7.80 -6.21 10.40
C THR A 18 8.40 -7.31 11.25
N ASP A 19 9.34 -6.99 12.13
CA ASP A 19 10.10 -8.03 12.80
C ASP A 19 9.26 -8.76 13.85
N ALA A 20 8.54 -8.02 14.73
CA ALA A 20 7.78 -8.66 15.80
C ALA A 20 6.47 -9.27 15.29
N LEU A 21 5.65 -8.50 14.59
CA LEU A 21 4.30 -8.97 14.22
C LEU A 21 4.32 -9.80 12.95
N ARG A 22 4.87 -9.30 11.85
CA ARG A 22 4.87 -10.04 10.58
C ARG A 22 5.76 -11.27 10.61
N ASN A 23 7.01 -11.14 11.02
CA ASN A 23 8.01 -12.23 10.92
C ASN A 23 7.88 -13.24 12.07
N ASN A 24 7.52 -12.81 13.28
CA ASN A 24 7.51 -13.67 14.46
C ASN A 24 6.12 -14.07 14.94
N LEU A 25 5.06 -13.37 14.56
CA LEU A 25 3.69 -13.77 14.90
C LEU A 25 3.02 -14.43 13.69
N HIS A 26 2.72 -13.68 12.63
CA HIS A 26 2.11 -14.19 11.40
C HIS A 26 2.33 -13.24 10.22
N PRO A 27 2.70 -13.74 9.02
CA PRO A 27 2.98 -12.88 7.86
C PRO A 27 1.75 -12.05 7.43
N ASP A 28 0.54 -12.55 7.64
CA ASP A 28 -0.71 -11.90 7.25
C ASP A 28 -1.35 -11.10 8.39
N THR A 29 -0.63 -10.83 9.50
CA THR A 29 -1.18 -10.11 10.65
C THR A 29 -1.89 -8.82 10.23
N TRP A 30 -1.23 -7.99 9.45
CA TRP A 30 -1.76 -6.68 9.06
C TRP A 30 -2.87 -6.77 8.03
N VAL A 31 -2.71 -7.62 7.02
CA VAL A 31 -3.74 -7.79 5.99
C VAL A 31 -5.00 -8.41 6.58
N ASN A 32 -4.88 -9.39 7.48
CA ASN A 32 -6.03 -9.98 8.16
C ASN A 32 -6.71 -8.97 9.07
N ALA A 33 -5.94 -8.16 9.82
CA ALA A 33 -6.49 -7.11 10.66
C ALA A 33 -7.25 -6.06 9.84
N LEU A 34 -6.78 -5.71 8.64
CA LEU A 34 -7.49 -4.80 7.75
C LEU A 34 -8.73 -5.46 7.16
N MET A 35 -8.57 -6.64 6.56
CA MET A 35 -9.63 -7.30 5.79
C MET A 35 -10.81 -7.79 6.65
N CYS A 36 -10.63 -7.95 7.97
CA CYS A 36 -11.76 -8.26 8.86
C CYS A 36 -12.84 -7.15 8.88
N TYR A 37 -12.50 -5.93 8.46
CA TYR A 37 -13.45 -4.83 8.31
C TYR A 37 -14.01 -4.67 6.88
N TYR A 38 -13.47 -5.41 5.91
CA TYR A 38 -13.94 -5.40 4.53
C TYR A 38 -15.08 -6.41 4.36
N ILE A 39 -16.26 -6.00 4.79
CA ILE A 39 -17.48 -6.81 4.84
C ILE A 39 -18.62 -6.12 4.08
N LYS A 40 -19.58 -6.93 3.62
CA LYS A 40 -20.80 -6.41 3.00
C LYS A 40 -21.64 -5.64 4.01
N SER A 41 -22.41 -4.67 3.53
CA SER A 41 -23.27 -3.81 4.36
C SER A 41 -24.26 -4.58 5.24
N ASN A 42 -24.67 -5.78 4.84
CA ASN A 42 -25.60 -6.65 5.58
C ASN A 42 -24.94 -7.53 6.65
N ASP A 43 -23.64 -7.70 6.60
CA ASP A 43 -22.92 -8.49 7.58
C ASP A 43 -22.78 -7.67 8.87
N LYS A 44 -23.65 -7.96 9.86
CA LYS A 44 -23.66 -7.28 11.15
C LYS A 44 -22.40 -7.58 11.96
N LEU A 45 -21.31 -6.92 11.67
CA LEU A 45 -20.30 -6.68 12.68
C LEU A 45 -20.80 -5.55 13.58
N ILE A 46 -20.73 -5.75 14.90
CA ILE A 46 -21.06 -4.72 15.89
C ILE A 46 -20.07 -3.57 15.68
N ARG A 47 -20.44 -2.59 14.88
CA ARG A 47 -19.71 -1.34 14.73
C ARG A 47 -20.09 -0.46 15.90
N THR A 48 -19.15 -0.14 16.75
CA THR A 48 -19.37 0.68 17.94
C THR A 48 -19.26 2.19 17.69
N THR A 49 -19.19 2.64 16.46
CA THR A 49 -19.17 4.06 16.13
C THR A 49 -20.22 4.35 15.07
N GLU A 50 -21.26 5.07 15.50
CA GLU A 50 -22.39 5.52 14.65
C GLU A 50 -21.99 6.45 13.49
N ASP A 51 -20.75 6.98 13.50
CA ASP A 51 -20.26 7.98 12.55
C ASP A 51 -19.71 7.40 11.22
N LEU A 52 -19.80 6.08 11.00
CA LEU A 52 -19.35 5.43 9.74
C LEU A 52 -20.51 4.86 8.93
N LEU A 53 -21.75 5.24 9.25
CA LEU A 53 -22.92 4.86 8.47
C LEU A 53 -23.09 5.80 7.28
N GLU A 54 -22.20 5.71 6.28
CA GLU A 54 -22.61 6.05 4.93
C GLU A 54 -23.66 5.02 4.51
N GLU A 55 -24.73 5.47 3.87
CA GLU A 55 -25.80 4.61 3.33
C GLU A 55 -25.21 3.74 2.20
N TRP A 56 -24.77 2.52 2.55
CA TRP A 56 -24.36 1.50 1.58
C TRP A 56 -25.61 0.83 1.03
N GLU A 57 -25.63 0.59 -0.27
CA GLU A 57 -26.67 -0.25 -0.85
C GLU A 57 -26.56 -1.67 -0.26
N GLU A 58 -27.73 -2.28 -0.02
CA GLU A 58 -27.83 -3.54 0.71
C GLU A 58 -27.07 -4.68 0.00
N GLY A 59 -26.07 -5.24 0.66
CA GLY A 59 -25.26 -6.37 0.14
C GLY A 59 -24.02 -5.99 -0.66
N GLU A 60 -23.65 -4.70 -0.76
CA GLU A 60 -22.44 -4.27 -1.43
C GLU A 60 -21.24 -4.15 -0.47
N TYR A 61 -20.04 -4.35 -1.02
CA TYR A 61 -18.79 -4.08 -0.33
C TYR A 61 -18.45 -2.60 -0.40
N PRO A 62 -17.82 -2.05 0.65
CA PRO A 62 -17.37 -0.66 0.63
C PRO A 62 -16.29 -0.44 -0.43
N ASN A 63 -16.29 0.74 -1.07
CA ASN A 63 -15.19 1.16 -1.92
C ASN A 63 -14.02 1.65 -1.06
N TRP A 64 -12.94 0.88 -1.02
CA TRP A 64 -11.75 1.21 -0.24
C TRP A 64 -10.58 1.62 -1.12
N ILE A 65 -9.82 2.60 -0.62
CA ILE A 65 -8.50 2.95 -1.14
C ILE A 65 -7.47 2.58 -0.08
N ILE A 66 -6.60 1.62 -0.40
CA ILE A 66 -5.51 1.17 0.48
C ILE A 66 -4.21 1.80 -0.01
N THR A 67 -3.66 2.73 0.74
CA THR A 67 -2.49 3.52 0.35
C THR A 67 -1.16 2.96 0.86
N ASP A 68 -1.18 1.94 1.71
CA ASP A 68 0.00 1.41 2.40
C ASP A 68 0.23 -0.08 2.15
N MET A 69 0.01 -0.53 0.91
CA MET A 69 0.35 -1.87 0.49
C MET A 69 1.87 -1.98 0.26
N ARG A 70 2.55 -2.87 0.98
CA ARG A 70 4.00 -2.99 0.98
C ARG A 70 4.53 -4.39 0.70
N PHE A 71 3.68 -5.42 0.76
CA PHE A 71 4.12 -6.80 0.66
C PHE A 71 3.31 -7.63 -0.33
N PRO A 72 3.90 -8.66 -0.95
CA PRO A 72 3.22 -9.51 -1.94
C PRO A 72 1.94 -10.19 -1.44
N ASN A 73 1.91 -10.62 -0.18
CA ASN A 73 0.71 -11.24 0.42
C ASN A 73 -0.45 -10.25 0.55
N GLU A 74 -0.17 -8.99 0.85
CA GLU A 74 -1.18 -7.91 0.86
C GLU A 74 -1.73 -7.69 -0.54
N MET A 75 -0.85 -7.58 -1.55
CA MET A 75 -1.26 -7.47 -2.96
C MET A 75 -2.13 -8.65 -3.39
N GLN A 76 -1.75 -9.88 -3.04
CA GLN A 76 -2.52 -11.09 -3.38
C GLN A 76 -3.91 -11.05 -2.76
N THR A 77 -4.01 -10.65 -1.50
CA THR A 77 -5.30 -10.55 -0.80
C THR A 77 -6.20 -9.48 -1.42
N ILE A 78 -5.66 -8.31 -1.77
CA ILE A 78 -6.41 -7.26 -2.46
C ILE A 78 -6.94 -7.78 -3.80
N LYS A 79 -6.11 -8.41 -4.62
CA LYS A 79 -6.52 -9.00 -5.90
C LYS A 79 -7.54 -10.12 -5.75
N ALA A 80 -7.39 -10.98 -4.75
CA ALA A 80 -8.34 -12.06 -4.46
C ALA A 80 -9.73 -11.54 -4.08
N ASN A 81 -9.82 -10.32 -3.54
CA ASN A 81 -11.08 -9.64 -3.24
C ASN A 81 -11.55 -8.71 -4.38
N GLY A 82 -11.04 -8.86 -5.59
CA GLY A 82 -11.44 -8.08 -6.77
C GLY A 82 -10.86 -6.67 -6.81
N GLY A 83 -9.90 -6.36 -5.93
CA GLY A 83 -9.23 -5.06 -5.89
C GLY A 83 -8.24 -4.89 -7.05
N ILE A 84 -8.01 -3.63 -7.41
CA ILE A 84 -7.08 -3.20 -8.45
C ILE A 84 -5.84 -2.62 -7.80
N THR A 85 -4.68 -3.03 -8.29
CA THR A 85 -3.39 -2.57 -7.76
C THR A 85 -2.75 -1.54 -8.67
N ILE A 86 -2.37 -0.40 -8.09
CA ILE A 86 -1.83 0.75 -8.82
C ILE A 86 -0.49 1.11 -8.23
N ARG A 87 0.50 1.28 -9.09
CA ARG A 87 1.81 1.80 -8.74
C ARG A 87 1.93 3.25 -9.20
N VAL A 88 2.30 4.14 -8.28
CA VAL A 88 2.66 5.52 -8.64
C VAL A 88 4.16 5.65 -8.60
N VAL A 89 4.78 5.94 -9.74
CA VAL A 89 6.23 6.05 -9.90
C VAL A 89 6.62 7.50 -10.09
N ARG A 90 7.54 8.00 -9.28
CA ARG A 90 8.16 9.31 -9.47
C ARG A 90 9.56 9.12 -10.07
N PRO A 91 9.84 9.70 -11.26
CA PRO A 91 11.17 9.61 -11.86
C PRO A 91 12.24 10.22 -10.94
N CYS A 92 13.41 9.63 -10.97
CA CYS A 92 14.54 10.19 -10.25
C CYS A 92 14.98 11.53 -10.84
N LEU A 93 15.08 12.55 -10.01
CA LEU A 93 15.56 13.87 -10.44
C LEU A 93 17.01 13.87 -10.94
N LYS A 94 17.82 12.87 -10.56
CA LYS A 94 19.24 12.79 -10.95
C LYS A 94 19.47 12.07 -12.27
N CYS A 95 18.74 10.98 -12.53
CA CYS A 95 18.96 10.13 -13.71
C CYS A 95 17.76 10.01 -14.65
N GLY A 96 16.61 10.58 -14.29
CA GLY A 96 15.37 10.48 -15.07
C GLY A 96 14.76 9.07 -15.14
N GLY A 97 15.40 8.06 -14.52
CA GLY A 97 14.92 6.68 -14.56
C GLY A 97 13.65 6.49 -13.76
N THR A 98 12.69 5.77 -14.34
CA THR A 98 11.43 5.36 -13.68
C THR A 98 11.56 4.00 -13.00
N ASN A 99 12.58 3.23 -13.35
CA ASN A 99 12.89 1.98 -12.66
C ASN A 99 13.41 2.28 -11.26
N TYR A 100 12.91 1.52 -10.28
CA TYR A 100 13.38 1.59 -8.90
C TYR A 100 14.90 1.62 -8.90
N HIS A 101 15.45 2.63 -8.25
CA HIS A 101 16.85 2.94 -8.34
C HIS A 101 17.70 1.71 -8.09
N LYS A 102 18.32 1.19 -9.13
CA LYS A 102 19.55 0.46 -8.95
C LYS A 102 20.45 1.38 -8.15
N LEU A 103 20.95 0.90 -7.06
CA LEU A 103 21.87 1.43 -6.03
C LEU A 103 22.82 2.60 -6.41
N SER A 104 22.84 3.04 -7.66
CA SER A 104 23.78 4.05 -8.19
C SER A 104 23.36 5.51 -7.96
N CYS A 105 22.07 5.78 -7.65
CA CYS A 105 21.57 7.14 -7.45
C CYS A 105 21.41 7.54 -5.98
N TYR A 106 21.36 6.59 -5.07
CA TYR A 106 21.42 6.82 -3.62
C TYR A 106 22.77 6.35 -3.10
N GLU A 107 23.30 7.03 -2.10
CA GLU A 107 24.51 6.61 -1.43
C GLU A 107 24.34 5.19 -0.89
N GLN A 108 25.26 4.30 -1.24
CA GLN A 108 25.22 2.84 -1.10
C GLN A 108 25.22 2.33 0.35
N ASN A 109 24.89 3.13 1.35
CA ASN A 109 25.22 2.85 2.74
C ASN A 109 24.06 2.48 3.65
N GLU A 110 22.81 2.53 3.21
CA GLU A 110 21.69 2.05 4.03
C GLU A 110 21.04 0.82 3.39
N LYS A 111 21.08 -0.30 4.11
CA LYS A 111 20.28 -1.48 3.78
C LYS A 111 18.82 -1.05 3.82
N GLN A 112 18.18 -1.00 2.66
CA GLN A 112 16.75 -0.71 2.58
C GLN A 112 15.98 -1.81 3.33
N HIS A 113 15.00 -1.38 4.11
CA HIS A 113 14.16 -2.31 4.86
C HIS A 113 13.24 -3.09 3.90
N PRO A 114 12.96 -4.39 4.13
CA PRO A 114 12.11 -5.21 3.25
C PRO A 114 10.75 -4.59 2.93
N SER A 115 10.16 -3.82 3.85
CA SER A 115 8.90 -3.09 3.59
C SER A 115 8.99 -1.99 2.54
N GLU A 116 10.19 -1.64 2.09
CA GLU A 116 10.41 -0.60 1.07
C GLU A 116 10.72 -1.20 -0.30
N THR A 117 11.10 -2.48 -0.37
CA THR A 117 11.59 -3.12 -1.60
C THR A 117 10.83 -4.39 -1.99
N ALA A 118 9.99 -4.94 -1.10
CA ALA A 118 9.34 -6.23 -1.34
C ALA A 118 8.40 -6.27 -2.56
N LEU A 119 7.97 -5.13 -3.07
CA LEU A 119 7.13 -5.00 -4.25
C LEU A 119 7.86 -4.43 -5.48
N ASP A 120 9.18 -4.25 -5.46
CA ASP A 120 9.92 -3.63 -6.56
C ASP A 120 9.72 -4.39 -7.88
N ASP A 121 9.80 -5.73 -7.84
CA ASP A 121 9.61 -6.59 -8.99
C ASP A 121 8.17 -7.08 -9.18
N ALA A 122 7.22 -6.58 -8.38
CA ALA A 122 5.83 -7.01 -8.45
C ALA A 122 5.10 -6.42 -9.66
N LYS A 123 4.20 -7.21 -10.27
CA LYS A 123 3.36 -6.77 -11.39
C LYS A 123 2.07 -6.15 -10.86
N PHE A 124 1.91 -4.85 -11.08
CA PHE A 124 0.70 -4.09 -10.81
C PHE A 124 -0.25 -4.13 -12.00
N ASP A 125 -1.53 -3.85 -11.75
CA ASP A 125 -2.54 -3.79 -12.80
C ASP A 125 -2.42 -2.48 -13.60
N TYR A 126 -2.06 -1.39 -12.91
CA TYR A 126 -1.78 -0.07 -13.52
C TYR A 126 -0.52 0.54 -12.95
N GLU A 127 0.14 1.36 -13.77
CA GLU A 127 1.28 2.18 -13.36
C GLU A 127 1.06 3.63 -13.80
N ILE A 128 1.22 4.58 -12.88
CA ILE A 128 1.11 6.01 -13.15
C ILE A 128 2.49 6.64 -12.93
N ILE A 129 3.00 7.32 -13.96
CA ILE A 129 4.24 8.07 -13.86
C ILE A 129 3.93 9.49 -13.42
N ASN A 130 4.35 9.83 -12.20
CA ASN A 130 4.25 11.18 -11.64
C ASN A 130 5.49 12.00 -11.98
N ASP A 131 5.57 12.47 -13.20
CA ASP A 131 6.70 13.22 -13.78
C ASP A 131 6.40 14.71 -14.02
N GLY A 132 5.18 15.16 -13.72
CA GLY A 132 4.69 16.51 -13.94
C GLY A 132 4.21 17.23 -12.68
N THR A 133 3.26 18.11 -12.88
CA THR A 133 2.57 18.87 -11.83
C THR A 133 1.52 18.02 -11.10
N LEU A 134 0.89 18.57 -10.08
CA LEU A 134 -0.24 17.93 -9.40
C LEU A 134 -1.44 17.79 -10.34
N GLU A 135 -1.68 18.79 -11.17
CA GLU A 135 -2.75 18.80 -12.16
C GLU A 135 -2.56 17.67 -13.20
N ASP A 136 -1.33 17.48 -13.69
CA ASP A 136 -0.98 16.38 -14.61
C ASP A 136 -1.23 15.01 -13.95
N LEU A 137 -0.91 14.87 -12.68
CA LEU A 137 -1.18 13.63 -11.93
C LEU A 137 -2.67 13.36 -11.78
N ILE A 138 -3.46 14.39 -11.47
CA ILE A 138 -4.92 14.28 -11.36
C ILE A 138 -5.51 13.83 -12.69
N GLU A 139 -5.12 14.45 -13.82
CA GLU A 139 -5.60 14.07 -15.14
C GLU A 139 -5.27 12.60 -15.49
N LYS A 140 -4.06 12.14 -15.15
CA LYS A 140 -3.66 10.73 -15.33
C LYS A 140 -4.52 9.77 -14.48
N VAL A 141 -4.82 10.14 -13.24
CA VAL A 141 -5.68 9.34 -12.35
C VAL A 141 -7.11 9.28 -12.87
N GLU A 142 -7.68 10.41 -13.29
CA GLU A 142 -9.04 10.47 -13.85
C GLU A 142 -9.15 9.61 -15.12
N GLY A 143 -8.18 9.72 -16.04
CA GLY A 143 -8.12 8.88 -17.23
C GLY A 143 -8.05 7.39 -16.93
N MET A 144 -7.27 7.00 -15.91
CA MET A 144 -7.19 5.61 -15.45
C MET A 144 -8.53 5.14 -14.86
N ILE A 145 -9.19 5.94 -14.02
CA ILE A 145 -10.50 5.59 -13.41
C ILE A 145 -11.56 5.41 -14.50
N LEU A 146 -11.60 6.29 -15.50
CA LEU A 146 -12.48 6.14 -16.66
C LEU A 146 -12.24 4.83 -17.40
N HIS A 147 -10.97 4.47 -17.63
CA HIS A 147 -10.62 3.21 -18.27
C HIS A 147 -11.06 1.99 -17.45
N ILE A 148 -10.88 2.02 -16.14
CA ILE A 148 -11.35 0.95 -15.23
C ILE A 148 -12.85 0.77 -15.31
N ASN A 149 -13.62 1.87 -15.29
CA ASN A 149 -15.07 1.83 -15.30
C ASN A 149 -15.65 1.36 -16.65
N LEU A 150 -14.95 1.60 -17.75
CA LEU A 150 -15.37 1.13 -19.08
C LEU A 150 -15.12 -0.37 -19.30
N ASN A 151 -14.27 -0.99 -18.49
CA ASN A 151 -13.89 -2.40 -18.61
C ASN A 151 -14.50 -3.30 -17.52
N LYS A 152 -15.39 -2.77 -16.68
CA LYS A 152 -16.25 -3.53 -15.75
C LYS A 152 -17.56 -3.90 -16.43
#